data_ca9553096c00149d55af0b3ab54b83c3
#
_entry.id   ca9553096c00149d55af0b3ab54b83c3
#
_cell.length_a   1.000
_cell.length_b   1.000
_cell.length_c   1.000
_cell.angle_alpha   90.00
_cell.angle_beta   90.00
_cell.angle_gamma   90.00
#
_symmetry.space_group_name_H-M   'P 1'
#
loop_
_entity.id
_entity.type
_entity.pdbx_description
1 polymer ?
#
loop_
_entity_poly.entity_id
_entity_poly.type
_entity_poly.pdbx_seq_one_letter_code
_entity_poly.pdbx_strand_id
1 'polypeptide(L)'
;MPSRPHRMALAAGLAGASLLVFGLSPAHGESIQILIQSSPLAGSQYHAFADVRTELRPGDRLTLVREADNRHDRHAVRVDWQGRPLGYIPRAENRAVARALDAGERLEARVSVLREDTNPWRRLEFAVYLIL
;
A
#
# COMPACT_ATOMS: atom_id res chain seq x y z
N MET A 1 -70.17 -33.79 -7.14
CA MET A 1 -69.25 -33.43 -7.43
C MET A 1 -68.36 -33.01 -6.49
N PRO A 2 -67.45 -33.44 -6.33
CA PRO A 2 -66.59 -33.21 -5.33
C PRO A 2 -65.73 -32.10 -5.59
N SER A 3 -65.59 -31.46 -4.75
CA SER A 3 -64.83 -30.38 -4.93
C SER A 3 -63.48 -30.62 -4.65
N ARG A 4 -62.63 -30.21 -5.10
CA ARG A 4 -61.38 -30.36 -4.80
C ARG A 4 -60.84 -29.41 -3.98
N PRO A 5 -60.13 -29.59 -3.25
CA PRO A 5 -59.51 -28.81 -2.31
C PRO A 5 -58.37 -28.14 -2.89
N HIS A 6 -58.24 -27.17 -2.70
CA HIS A 6 -57.21 -26.54 -3.16
C HIS A 6 -56.14 -26.48 -2.37
N ARG A 7 -55.28 -26.94 -2.55
CA ARG A 7 -54.23 -26.91 -1.87
C ARG A 7 -53.53 -25.76 -2.01
N MET A 8 -53.31 -25.09 -1.27
CA MET A 8 -52.64 -24.02 -1.22
C MET A 8 -51.32 -24.29 -1.02
N ALA A 9 -50.61 -24.13 -1.64
CA ALA A 9 -49.31 -24.38 -1.46
C ALA A 9 -48.70 -23.36 -0.81
N LEU A 10 -48.44 -23.45 0.11
CA LEU A 10 -47.88 -22.57 0.83
C LEU A 10 -46.56 -22.43 0.55
N ALA A 11 -46.12 -21.90 -0.04
CA ALA A 11 -44.91 -21.66 -0.31
C ALA A 11 -44.29 -20.96 0.59
N ALA A 12 -44.02 -21.38 1.37
CA ALA A 12 -43.47 -20.78 2.34
C ALA A 12 -42.33 -20.11 1.95
N GLY A 13 -42.23 -19.26 1.93
CA GLY A 13 -41.20 -18.58 1.56
C GLY A 13 -40.10 -18.54 2.32
N LEU A 14 -39.47 -19.07 2.45
CA LEU A 14 -38.44 -19.10 3.22
C LEU A 14 -37.48 -18.24 2.87
N ALA A 15 -37.52 -17.64 2.44
CA ALA A 15 -36.76 -16.88 2.11
C ALA A 15 -35.83 -16.31 2.85
N GLY A 16 -35.46 -15.68 2.89
CA GLY A 16 -34.70 -15.05 3.66
C GLY A 16 -33.62 -15.29 4.21
N ALA A 17 -33.39 -15.84 4.35
CA ALA A 17 -32.51 -16.14 5.12
C ALA A 17 -31.34 -15.66 4.70
N SER A 18 -30.71 -15.80 4.36
CA SER A 18 -29.53 -15.53 4.05
C SER A 18 -28.91 -14.33 4.13
N LEU A 19 -28.90 -13.82 3.67
CA LEU A 19 -28.32 -12.68 3.67
C LEU A 19 -27.40 -12.31 4.58
N LEU A 20 -27.42 -12.53 5.48
CA LEU A 20 -26.73 -12.10 6.48
C LEU A 20 -25.36 -12.24 6.24
N VAL A 21 -24.97 -12.78 5.44
CA VAL A 21 -23.70 -12.99 5.31
C VAL A 21 -22.92 -11.80 5.09
N PHE A 22 -23.32 -10.84 4.62
CA PHE A 22 -22.56 -9.77 4.45
C PHE A 22 -21.90 -9.31 5.61
N GLY A 23 -22.45 -9.19 6.54
CA GLY A 23 -21.88 -8.63 7.65
C GLY A 23 -20.64 -9.21 8.05
N LEU A 24 -20.38 -10.29 7.61
CA LEU A 24 -19.26 -10.88 8.05
C LEU A 24 -18.11 -10.60 7.23
N SER A 25 -18.12 -9.65 6.52
CA SER A 25 -17.07 -9.40 5.73
C SER A 25 -15.94 -9.17 6.56
N PRO A 26 -14.93 -9.72 6.37
CA PRO A 26 -13.84 -9.67 7.20
C PRO A 26 -13.28 -8.39 7.24
N ALA A 27 -12.59 -8.26 8.11
CA ALA A 27 -12.03 -7.20 8.30
C ALA A 27 -11.01 -6.82 7.41
N HIS A 28 -11.21 -6.40 6.40
CA HIS A 28 -10.22 -6.03 5.61
C HIS A 28 -9.53 -4.89 6.13
N GLY A 29 -10.03 -4.13 6.87
CA GLY A 29 -9.36 -3.01 7.26
C GLY A 29 -8.72 -3.03 8.54
N GLU A 30 -8.71 -4.09 9.17
CA GLU A 30 -8.18 -4.11 10.45
C GLU A 30 -6.78 -4.55 10.60
N SER A 31 -5.95 -4.37 9.61
CA SER A 31 -4.55 -4.71 9.78
C SER A 31 -3.87 -3.65 10.63
N ILE A 32 -2.95 -4.07 11.43
CA ILE A 32 -2.18 -3.17 12.26
C ILE A 32 -1.01 -2.66 11.44
N GLN A 33 -0.82 -1.37 11.46
CA GLN A 33 0.28 -0.74 10.74
C GLN A 33 1.18 -0.05 11.74
N ILE A 34 2.43 -0.39 11.75
CA ILE A 34 3.38 0.20 12.67
C ILE A 34 4.36 1.04 11.88
N LEU A 35 4.44 2.31 12.20
CA LEU A 35 5.41 3.19 11.55
C LEU A 35 6.80 2.81 12.01
N ILE A 36 7.66 2.42 11.09
CA ILE A 36 9.00 2.03 11.44
C ILE A 36 10.04 3.05 11.00
N GLN A 37 9.74 3.89 10.05
CA GLN A 37 10.73 4.84 9.54
C GLN A 37 10.06 5.93 8.71
N SER A 38 10.62 7.14 8.80
CA SER A 38 10.27 8.23 7.91
C SER A 38 11.55 8.66 7.24
N SER A 39 11.53 8.87 5.95
CA SER A 39 12.72 9.16 5.18
C SER A 39 12.48 10.20 4.10
N PRO A 40 13.48 10.97 3.75
CA PRO A 40 13.41 11.78 2.54
C PRO A 40 13.65 10.85 1.35
N LEU A 41 13.29 11.29 0.17
CA LEU A 41 13.55 10.55 -1.05
C LEU A 41 14.90 10.97 -1.61
N ALA A 42 15.80 10.02 -1.82
CA ALA A 42 17.10 10.30 -2.38
C ALA A 42 17.10 10.12 -3.88
N GLY A 43 17.86 10.94 -4.57
CA GLY A 43 18.06 10.78 -6.02
C GLY A 43 16.89 11.17 -6.90
N SER A 44 15.93 11.89 -6.37
CA SER A 44 14.74 12.25 -7.13
C SER A 44 15.05 13.03 -8.41
N GLN A 45 16.14 13.77 -8.43
CA GLN A 45 16.52 14.56 -9.60
C GLN A 45 16.99 13.71 -10.77
N TYR A 46 17.27 12.42 -10.54
CA TYR A 46 17.75 11.53 -11.59
C TYR A 46 16.68 10.53 -12.06
N HIS A 47 15.47 10.63 -11.56
CA HIS A 47 14.42 9.66 -11.84
C HIS A 47 13.12 10.34 -12.25
N ALA A 48 12.04 9.61 -12.28
CA ALA A 48 10.77 10.10 -12.79
C ALA A 48 10.03 11.10 -11.90
N PHE A 49 10.59 11.48 -10.76
CA PHE A 49 9.90 12.36 -9.83
C PHE A 49 9.41 13.65 -10.48
N ALA A 50 10.25 14.30 -11.28
CA ALA A 50 9.87 15.56 -11.89
C ALA A 50 8.67 15.42 -12.82
N ASP A 51 8.54 14.25 -13.46
CA ASP A 51 7.46 14.04 -14.42
C ASP A 51 6.11 13.78 -13.74
N VAL A 52 6.12 13.27 -12.51
CA VAL A 52 4.89 12.89 -11.83
C VAL A 52 4.56 13.80 -10.66
N ARG A 53 5.44 14.75 -10.37
CA ARG A 53 5.29 15.55 -9.18
C ARG A 53 3.93 16.20 -9.03
N THR A 54 3.34 16.70 -10.10
CA THR A 54 2.05 17.36 -10.02
C THR A 54 0.90 16.40 -9.74
N GLU A 55 1.15 15.11 -9.94
CA GLU A 55 0.11 14.10 -9.71
C GLU A 55 0.21 13.48 -8.33
N LEU A 56 1.35 13.59 -7.68
CA LEU A 56 1.54 13.01 -6.35
C LEU A 56 0.78 13.81 -5.29
N ARG A 57 0.30 13.09 -4.28
CA ARG A 57 -0.40 13.70 -3.14
C ARG A 57 0.05 13.02 -1.86
N PRO A 58 0.05 13.72 -0.75
CA PRO A 58 0.28 13.08 0.54
C PRO A 58 -0.72 11.94 0.74
N GLY A 59 -0.25 10.84 1.26
CA GLY A 59 -1.07 9.64 1.44
C GLY A 59 -0.97 8.66 0.29
N ASP A 60 -0.41 9.04 -0.85
CA ASP A 60 -0.26 8.13 -1.97
C ASP A 60 0.64 6.97 -1.61
N ARG A 61 0.27 5.80 -2.09
CA ARG A 61 1.06 4.59 -1.82
C ARG A 61 2.28 4.54 -2.72
N LEU A 62 3.39 4.19 -2.13
CA LEU A 62 4.63 3.98 -2.85
C LEU A 62 5.02 2.51 -2.73
N THR A 63 5.72 2.00 -3.72
CA THR A 63 6.20 0.61 -3.71
C THR A 63 7.69 0.60 -3.43
N LEU A 64 8.08 -0.23 -2.48
CA LEU A 64 9.49 -0.41 -2.14
C LEU A 64 10.02 -1.61 -2.92
N VAL A 65 11.09 -1.40 -3.68
CA VAL A 65 11.68 -2.45 -4.49
C VAL A 65 13.10 -2.72 -4.04
N ARG A 66 13.33 -3.92 -3.55
CA ARG A 66 14.65 -4.32 -3.06
C ARG A 66 15.58 -4.59 -4.24
N GLU A 67 16.72 -3.92 -4.27
CA GLU A 67 17.70 -4.12 -5.31
C GLU A 67 18.96 -4.74 -4.71
N ALA A 68 18.93 -6.01 -4.41
CA ALA A 68 20.03 -6.70 -3.76
C ALA A 68 21.28 -6.76 -4.63
N ASP A 69 21.13 -6.68 -5.93
CA ASP A 69 22.24 -6.73 -6.87
C ASP A 69 22.74 -5.35 -7.30
N ASN A 70 22.32 -4.31 -6.62
CA ASN A 70 22.77 -2.97 -6.94
C ASN A 70 24.27 -2.85 -6.68
N ARG A 71 25.02 -2.46 -7.72
CA ARG A 71 26.46 -2.42 -7.60
C ARG A 71 26.97 -1.36 -6.64
N HIS A 72 26.23 -0.31 -6.43
CA HIS A 72 26.68 0.80 -5.62
C HIS A 72 26.24 0.68 -4.17
N ASP A 73 25.22 -0.11 -3.89
CA ASP A 73 24.67 -0.24 -2.55
C ASP A 73 23.93 -1.56 -2.42
N ARG A 74 24.51 -2.47 -1.67
CA ARG A 74 23.89 -3.79 -1.49
C ARG A 74 22.62 -3.74 -0.66
N HIS A 75 22.34 -2.62 0.01
CA HIS A 75 21.11 -2.46 0.76
C HIS A 75 20.12 -1.54 0.03
N ALA A 76 20.31 -1.32 -1.26
CA ALA A 76 19.47 -0.40 -2.00
C ALA A 76 17.99 -0.81 -1.99
N VAL A 77 17.15 0.15 -1.73
CA VAL A 77 15.70 0.00 -1.82
C VAL A 77 15.18 1.15 -2.66
N ARG A 78 14.66 0.82 -3.84
CA ARG A 78 14.13 1.81 -4.74
C ARG A 78 12.68 2.12 -4.36
N VAL A 79 12.28 3.34 -4.55
CA VAL A 79 10.93 3.81 -4.23
C VAL A 79 10.23 4.14 -5.54
N ASP A 80 9.16 3.42 -5.83
CA ASP A 80 8.39 3.60 -7.05
C ASP A 80 6.99 4.14 -6.75
N TRP A 81 6.42 4.84 -7.69
CA TRP A 81 5.02 5.24 -7.67
C TRP A 81 4.38 4.78 -8.98
N GLN A 82 3.36 3.94 -8.88
CA GLN A 82 2.64 3.41 -10.05
C GLN A 82 3.61 2.85 -11.11
N GLY A 83 4.59 2.10 -10.65
CA GLY A 83 5.54 1.46 -11.55
C GLY A 83 6.66 2.36 -12.04
N ARG A 84 6.70 3.61 -11.63
CA ARG A 84 7.74 4.53 -12.08
C ARG A 84 8.73 4.82 -10.97
N PRO A 85 10.02 4.65 -11.18
CA PRO A 85 11.01 4.90 -10.15
C PRO A 85 11.08 6.39 -9.80
N LEU A 86 10.92 6.71 -8.55
CA LEU A 86 11.02 8.08 -8.09
C LEU A 86 12.40 8.37 -7.47
N GLY A 87 13.03 7.38 -6.93
CA GLY A 87 14.30 7.53 -6.23
C GLY A 87 14.54 6.36 -5.33
N TYR A 88 15.26 6.59 -4.23
CA TYR A 88 15.68 5.53 -3.32
C TYR A 88 15.53 5.96 -1.87
N ILE A 89 15.49 5.00 -0.97
CA ILE A 89 15.66 5.30 0.44
C ILE A 89 17.11 5.72 0.60
N PRO A 90 17.41 6.79 1.34
CA PRO A 90 18.79 7.24 1.51
C PRO A 90 19.68 6.13 2.02
N ARG A 91 20.88 6.06 1.47
CA ARG A 91 21.82 4.99 1.82
C ARG A 91 22.10 4.92 3.31
N ALA A 92 22.14 6.04 3.98
CA ALA A 92 22.44 6.07 5.40
C ALA A 92 21.36 5.43 6.26
N GLU A 93 20.16 5.24 5.72
CA GLU A 93 19.05 4.75 6.54
C GLU A 93 18.26 3.63 5.86
N ASN A 94 18.83 2.93 4.91
CA ASN A 94 18.09 1.90 4.18
C ASN A 94 18.25 0.49 4.74
N ARG A 95 19.23 0.28 5.62
CA ARG A 95 19.56 -1.08 6.04
C ARG A 95 18.41 -1.80 6.74
N ALA A 96 17.71 -1.13 7.62
CA ALA A 96 16.61 -1.77 8.35
C ALA A 96 15.49 -2.19 7.41
N VAL A 97 15.16 -1.34 6.47
CA VAL A 97 14.10 -1.63 5.50
C VAL A 97 14.56 -2.77 4.57
N ALA A 98 15.81 -2.73 4.11
CA ALA A 98 16.34 -3.77 3.26
C ALA A 98 16.27 -5.14 3.96
N ARG A 99 16.64 -5.18 5.24
CA ARG A 99 16.61 -6.42 5.98
C ARG A 99 15.19 -6.92 6.19
N ALA A 100 14.26 -6.03 6.45
CA ALA A 100 12.87 -6.41 6.63
C ALA A 100 12.30 -7.01 5.34
N LEU A 101 12.61 -6.39 4.20
CA LEU A 101 12.16 -6.91 2.92
C LEU A 101 12.81 -8.28 2.64
N ASP A 102 14.09 -8.43 2.94
CA ASP A 102 14.79 -9.68 2.73
C ASP A 102 14.22 -10.81 3.63
N ALA A 103 13.71 -10.44 4.80
CA ALA A 103 13.11 -11.39 5.70
C ALA A 103 11.66 -11.73 5.32
N GLY A 104 11.15 -11.13 4.27
CA GLY A 104 9.80 -11.39 3.83
C GLY A 104 8.73 -10.64 4.60
N GLU A 105 9.10 -9.61 5.34
CA GLU A 105 8.13 -8.84 6.07
C GLU A 105 7.34 -7.97 5.13
N ARG A 106 6.09 -7.72 5.48
CA ARG A 106 5.22 -6.91 4.65
C ARG A 106 5.36 -5.46 5.04
N LEU A 107 5.84 -4.66 4.13
CA LEU A 107 6.01 -3.23 4.35
C LEU A 107 5.16 -2.44 3.35
N GLU A 108 4.66 -1.30 3.80
CA GLU A 108 3.98 -0.36 2.93
C GLU A 108 4.61 1.00 3.12
N ALA A 109 4.70 1.76 2.05
CA ALA A 109 5.21 3.11 2.10
C ALA A 109 4.17 4.09 1.57
N ARG A 110 4.15 5.29 2.12
CA ARG A 110 3.22 6.32 1.68
C ARG A 110 3.90 7.68 1.71
N VAL A 111 3.54 8.53 0.77
CA VAL A 111 4.00 9.90 0.77
C VAL A 111 3.46 10.60 2.01
N SER A 112 4.31 11.23 2.77
CA SER A 112 3.87 11.98 3.94
C SER A 112 3.92 13.48 3.70
N VAL A 113 4.94 13.98 3.02
CA VAL A 113 5.09 15.41 2.79
C VAL A 113 5.58 15.66 1.37
N LEU A 114 5.03 16.66 0.73
CA LEU A 114 5.50 17.15 -0.56
C LEU A 114 5.78 18.63 -0.42
N ARG A 115 6.92 19.07 -0.92
CA ARG A 115 7.30 20.48 -0.90
C ARG A 115 7.85 20.91 -2.23
N GLU A 116 7.67 22.17 -2.53
CA GLU A 116 8.34 22.75 -3.64
C GLU A 116 9.63 23.32 -3.11
N ASP A 117 10.73 22.72 -3.39
CA ASP A 117 12.01 23.10 -2.85
C ASP A 117 13.07 22.90 -3.92
N THR A 118 14.04 23.79 -3.98
CA THR A 118 15.14 23.64 -4.91
C THR A 118 16.08 22.53 -4.45
N ASN A 119 16.09 22.21 -3.17
CA ASN A 119 16.89 21.12 -2.65
C ASN A 119 16.13 19.81 -2.86
N PRO A 120 16.62 18.90 -3.70
CA PRO A 120 15.92 17.65 -3.99
C PRO A 120 15.61 16.81 -2.76
N TRP A 121 16.46 16.89 -1.72
CA TRP A 121 16.27 16.10 -0.51
C TRP A 121 15.07 16.55 0.30
N ARG A 122 14.53 17.73 0.02
CA ARG A 122 13.42 18.27 0.79
C ARG A 122 12.08 18.16 0.07
N ARG A 123 12.08 17.68 -1.16
CA ARG A 123 10.87 17.69 -1.99
C ARG A 123 9.84 16.66 -1.56
N LEU A 124 10.27 15.48 -1.12
CA LEU A 124 9.35 14.43 -0.73
C LEU A 124 9.87 13.69 0.47
N GLU A 125 9.00 13.48 1.45
CA GLU A 125 9.26 12.58 2.55
C GLU A 125 8.21 11.49 2.52
N PHE A 126 8.57 10.30 2.91
CA PHE A 126 7.64 9.18 2.95
C PHE A 126 7.80 8.40 4.24
N ALA A 127 6.74 7.70 4.60
CA ALA A 127 6.71 6.88 5.80
C ALA A 127 6.66 5.42 5.40
N VAL A 128 7.36 4.58 6.14
CA VAL A 128 7.37 3.13 5.93
C VAL A 128 6.70 2.48 7.13
N TYR A 129 5.75 1.61 6.85
CA TYR A 129 4.98 0.90 7.87
C TYR A 129 5.19 -0.60 7.75
N LEU A 130 5.30 -1.26 8.90
CA LEU A 130 5.26 -2.71 8.95
C LEU A 130 3.79 -3.10 9.12
N ILE A 131 3.33 -4.03 8.30
CA ILE A 131 1.94 -4.47 8.31
C ILE A 131 1.88 -5.82 9.00
N LEU A 132 1.11 -5.88 10.06
CA LEU A 132 0.95 -7.12 10.82
C LEU A 132 -0.40 -7.80 10.53
#